data_c751e0f44f2b611fcbf8d1368da9da3a
#
_entry.id   c751e0f44f2b611fcbf8d1368da9da3a
#
_cell.length_a   1.000
_cell.length_b   1.000
_cell.length_c   1.000
_cell.angle_alpha   90.00
_cell.angle_beta   90.00
_cell.angle_gamma   90.00
#
_symmetry.space_group_name_H-M   'P 1'
#
loop_
_entity.id
_entity.type
_entity.pdbx_description
1 polymer ?
#
loop_
_entity_poly.entity_id
_entity_poly.type
_entity_poly.pdbx_seq_one_letter_code
_entity_poly.pdbx_strand_id
1 'polypeptide(L)'
;MAKYLVTGGAGFIGSHIVDGLLARGDEVVIYDNLSTGSRKNLPDHAKATFIEGSITDADDLAKALDGVEYVFHQAALASVPLSVERPLDTNLHCVTGTLNVLNEARKAGVKRVVYAASSSAYGDQPFLAKRESDLPAPLSPYAVAKLAGEYYCQAFYHTYGLETVGLRYFNVFGPRQDPDSPYSAVIPIFLTLLLSGKQPVVYGDGQQSRDFTYVQNIVSANLKAMAAEGVAGRIINVANGKSTSLLTLLKLLNEYLGTDIQAKHDPPRAGDVRDSMADNTLATKLLDYEIEVDFDEGLKRSIEYYRELALQRA
;
A
#
# COMPACT_ATOMS: atom_id res chain seq x y z
N MET A 1 12.89 4.82 -22.83
CA MET A 1 11.91 3.79 -22.44
C MET A 1 12.64 2.89 -21.47
N ALA A 2 12.18 2.76 -20.26
CA ALA A 2 12.82 1.95 -19.23
C ALA A 2 11.97 0.68 -18.97
N LYS A 3 12.60 -0.38 -18.46
CA LYS A 3 11.94 -1.63 -18.08
C LYS A 3 11.83 -1.70 -16.57
N TYR A 4 10.60 -1.88 -16.08
CA TYR A 4 10.27 -1.91 -14.67
C TYR A 4 9.80 -3.29 -14.23
N LEU A 5 10.13 -3.69 -13.01
CA LEU A 5 9.48 -4.80 -12.33
C LEU A 5 8.55 -4.24 -11.23
N VAL A 6 7.31 -4.71 -11.20
CA VAL A 6 6.37 -4.45 -10.11
C VAL A 6 6.06 -5.77 -9.40
N THR A 7 6.67 -6.00 -8.24
CA THR A 7 6.29 -7.16 -7.41
C THR A 7 4.98 -6.87 -6.69
N GLY A 8 4.09 -7.85 -6.58
CA GLY A 8 2.71 -7.60 -6.12
C GLY A 8 1.89 -6.80 -7.13
N GLY A 9 2.27 -6.87 -8.42
CA GLY A 9 1.69 -6.04 -9.47
C GLY A 9 0.28 -6.45 -9.91
N ALA A 10 -0.23 -7.61 -9.49
CA ALA A 10 -1.64 -8.02 -9.64
C ALA A 10 -2.48 -7.64 -8.41
N GLY A 11 -1.88 -7.07 -7.37
CA GLY A 11 -2.53 -6.58 -6.16
C GLY A 11 -3.16 -5.19 -6.33
N PHE A 12 -3.75 -4.67 -5.25
CA PHE A 12 -4.42 -3.37 -5.23
C PHE A 12 -3.50 -2.23 -5.68
N ILE A 13 -2.49 -1.87 -4.91
CA ILE A 13 -1.61 -0.74 -5.21
C ILE A 13 -0.73 -1.03 -6.43
N GLY A 14 -0.17 -2.25 -6.49
CA GLY A 14 0.74 -2.64 -7.58
C GLY A 14 0.11 -2.51 -8.97
N SER A 15 -1.15 -2.91 -9.14
CA SER A 15 -1.84 -2.81 -10.42
C SER A 15 -2.07 -1.36 -10.88
N HIS A 16 -2.29 -0.43 -9.96
CA HIS A 16 -2.37 1.01 -10.30
C HIS A 16 -1.00 1.60 -10.67
N ILE A 17 0.10 1.13 -10.05
CA ILE A 17 1.46 1.52 -10.47
C ILE A 17 1.75 0.98 -11.87
N VAL A 18 1.36 -0.27 -12.16
CA VAL A 18 1.47 -0.85 -13.51
C VAL A 18 0.76 0.03 -14.54
N ASP A 19 -0.50 0.42 -14.28
CA ASP A 19 -1.25 1.31 -15.18
C ASP A 19 -0.53 2.65 -15.39
N GLY A 20 -0.02 3.25 -14.32
CA GLY A 20 0.74 4.50 -14.39
C GLY A 20 1.99 4.41 -15.25
N LEU A 21 2.73 3.29 -15.17
CA LEU A 21 3.91 3.04 -15.99
C LEU A 21 3.55 2.82 -17.47
N LEU A 22 2.53 2.02 -17.74
CA LEU A 22 2.06 1.75 -19.10
C LEU A 22 1.54 3.02 -19.78
N ALA A 23 0.83 3.90 -19.04
CA ALA A 23 0.38 5.20 -19.54
C ALA A 23 1.55 6.11 -19.96
N ARG A 24 2.71 5.98 -19.34
CA ARG A 24 3.95 6.67 -19.72
C ARG A 24 4.65 6.02 -20.93
N GLY A 25 4.17 4.85 -21.35
CA GLY A 25 4.76 4.09 -22.44
C GLY A 25 5.98 3.25 -22.04
N ASP A 26 6.17 2.96 -20.76
CA ASP A 26 7.25 2.11 -20.25
C ASP A 26 6.94 0.62 -20.42
N GLU A 27 7.97 -0.25 -20.31
CA GLU A 27 7.83 -1.71 -20.28
C GLU A 27 7.71 -2.19 -18.83
N VAL A 28 6.73 -3.08 -18.55
CA VAL A 28 6.45 -3.52 -17.19
C VAL A 28 6.42 -5.03 -17.10
N VAL A 29 7.25 -5.59 -16.22
CA VAL A 29 7.14 -6.96 -15.74
C VAL A 29 6.30 -6.96 -14.46
N ILE A 30 5.18 -7.65 -14.49
CA ILE A 30 4.26 -7.84 -13.35
C ILE A 30 4.63 -9.17 -12.71
N TYR A 31 5.13 -9.14 -11.47
CA TYR A 31 5.54 -10.34 -10.73
C TYR A 31 4.66 -10.54 -9.50
N ASP A 32 3.86 -11.59 -9.49
CA ASP A 32 2.84 -11.83 -8.45
C ASP A 32 2.52 -13.32 -8.33
N ASN A 33 2.35 -13.83 -7.12
CA ASN A 33 1.97 -15.22 -6.88
C ASN A 33 0.44 -15.42 -6.75
N LEU A 34 -0.33 -14.36 -6.97
CA LEU A 34 -1.79 -14.32 -6.89
C LEU A 34 -2.39 -14.76 -5.53
N SER A 35 -1.59 -14.76 -4.46
CA SER A 35 -2.10 -15.12 -3.11
C SER A 35 -3.14 -14.14 -2.58
N THR A 36 -3.02 -12.86 -2.94
CA THR A 36 -3.99 -11.78 -2.66
C THR A 36 -4.26 -10.93 -3.90
N GLY A 37 -3.41 -11.03 -4.91
CA GLY A 37 -3.59 -10.39 -6.21
C GLY A 37 -4.65 -11.11 -7.05
N SER A 38 -5.13 -10.43 -8.10
CA SER A 38 -6.15 -10.96 -9.00
C SER A 38 -5.74 -10.85 -10.46
N ARG A 39 -5.95 -11.93 -11.23
CA ARG A 39 -5.77 -11.88 -12.70
C ARG A 39 -6.64 -10.81 -13.38
N LYS A 40 -7.75 -10.41 -12.76
CA LYS A 40 -8.62 -9.32 -13.26
C LYS A 40 -7.93 -7.96 -13.27
N ASN A 41 -6.87 -7.80 -12.47
CA ASN A 41 -6.10 -6.56 -12.41
C ASN A 41 -4.95 -6.52 -13.44
N LEU A 42 -4.74 -7.60 -14.20
CA LEU A 42 -3.70 -7.66 -15.22
C LEU A 42 -4.17 -6.90 -16.48
N PRO A 43 -3.36 -5.97 -17.01
CA PRO A 43 -3.71 -5.23 -18.22
C PRO A 43 -3.51 -6.12 -19.46
N ASP A 44 -4.40 -5.97 -20.44
CA ASP A 44 -4.17 -6.45 -21.80
C ASP A 44 -3.39 -5.38 -22.57
N HIS A 45 -2.06 -5.44 -22.49
CA HIS A 45 -1.19 -4.41 -23.07
C HIS A 45 0.13 -5.02 -23.56
N ALA A 46 0.55 -4.67 -24.79
CA ALA A 46 1.74 -5.24 -25.46
C ALA A 46 3.08 -5.03 -24.72
N LYS A 47 3.15 -4.06 -23.81
CA LYS A 47 4.33 -3.73 -22.98
C LYS A 47 4.25 -4.28 -21.57
N ALA A 48 3.22 -5.04 -21.24
CA ALA A 48 3.05 -5.71 -19.95
C ALA A 48 3.35 -7.20 -20.10
N THR A 49 4.23 -7.71 -19.25
CA THR A 49 4.52 -9.15 -19.18
C THR A 49 4.17 -9.63 -17.78
N PHE A 50 3.27 -10.60 -17.65
CA PHE A 50 2.96 -11.21 -16.37
C PHE A 50 3.80 -12.47 -16.15
N ILE A 51 4.45 -12.54 -14.99
CA ILE A 51 5.17 -13.71 -14.48
C ILE A 51 4.54 -14.10 -13.14
N GLU A 52 3.95 -15.30 -13.08
CA GLU A 52 3.44 -15.85 -11.83
C GLU A 52 4.59 -16.44 -11.03
N GLY A 53 4.91 -15.81 -9.90
CA GLY A 53 6.02 -16.23 -9.05
C GLY A 53 6.00 -15.58 -7.68
N SER A 54 6.79 -16.10 -6.75
CA SER A 54 6.88 -15.64 -5.37
C SER A 54 8.21 -14.97 -5.08
N ILE A 55 8.18 -13.82 -4.39
CA ILE A 55 9.40 -13.15 -3.88
C ILE A 55 10.18 -14.00 -2.86
N THR A 56 9.60 -15.12 -2.38
CA THR A 56 10.30 -16.08 -1.53
C THR A 56 11.16 -17.07 -2.31
N ASP A 57 10.99 -17.14 -3.64
CA ASP A 57 11.82 -17.92 -4.57
C ASP A 57 12.82 -16.98 -5.26
N ALA A 58 14.07 -17.00 -4.78
CA ALA A 58 15.11 -16.10 -5.27
C ALA A 58 15.55 -16.44 -6.71
N ASP A 59 15.54 -17.72 -7.10
CA ASP A 59 15.98 -18.16 -8.43
C ASP A 59 14.97 -17.76 -9.51
N ASP A 60 13.67 -17.83 -9.19
CA ASP A 60 12.62 -17.41 -10.11
C ASP A 60 12.56 -15.88 -10.21
N LEU A 61 12.69 -15.19 -9.09
CA LEU A 61 12.79 -13.73 -9.04
C LEU A 61 13.97 -13.19 -9.86
N ALA A 62 15.13 -13.86 -9.81
CA ALA A 62 16.31 -13.48 -10.58
C ALA A 62 16.03 -13.48 -12.11
N LYS A 63 15.25 -14.46 -12.60
CA LYS A 63 14.83 -14.51 -14.01
C LYS A 63 13.88 -13.36 -14.38
N ALA A 64 12.97 -12.99 -13.46
CA ALA A 64 12.04 -11.89 -13.67
C ALA A 64 12.75 -10.52 -13.73
N LEU A 65 13.95 -10.42 -13.15
CA LEU A 65 14.77 -9.20 -13.14
C LEU A 65 15.65 -9.03 -14.37
N ASP A 66 15.62 -9.94 -15.34
CA ASP A 66 16.45 -9.84 -16.55
C ASP A 66 16.13 -8.58 -17.37
N GLY A 67 17.15 -7.72 -17.53
CA GLY A 67 17.04 -6.42 -18.21
C GLY A 67 16.20 -5.37 -17.51
N VAL A 68 15.77 -5.59 -16.27
CA VAL A 68 15.01 -4.63 -15.45
C VAL A 68 15.93 -3.53 -14.95
N GLU A 69 15.52 -2.27 -15.13
CA GLU A 69 16.26 -1.10 -14.64
C GLU A 69 15.77 -0.62 -13.28
N TYR A 70 14.49 -0.79 -12.96
CA TYR A 70 13.85 -0.24 -11.78
C TYR A 70 12.83 -1.22 -11.18
N VAL A 71 12.70 -1.22 -9.87
CA VAL A 71 11.76 -2.10 -9.15
C VAL A 71 10.82 -1.29 -8.27
N PHE A 72 9.51 -1.53 -8.38
CA PHE A 72 8.51 -1.17 -7.39
C PHE A 72 8.16 -2.41 -6.57
N HIS A 73 8.59 -2.44 -5.31
CA HIS A 73 8.38 -3.58 -4.43
C HIS A 73 7.12 -3.41 -3.59
N GLN A 74 5.98 -3.93 -4.10
CA GLN A 74 4.67 -3.87 -3.45
C GLN A 74 4.23 -5.20 -2.83
N ALA A 75 4.86 -6.33 -3.22
CA ALA A 75 4.52 -7.66 -2.72
C ALA A 75 4.71 -7.77 -1.19
N ALA A 76 3.66 -8.16 -0.48
CA ALA A 76 3.67 -8.37 0.96
C ALA A 76 2.41 -9.12 1.40
N LEU A 77 2.43 -9.78 2.56
CA LEU A 77 1.22 -10.13 3.31
C LEU A 77 0.78 -8.91 4.14
N ALA A 78 0.03 -8.01 3.51
CA ALA A 78 -0.27 -6.68 4.03
C ALA A 78 -1.48 -6.68 4.98
N SER A 79 -1.41 -7.44 6.08
CA SER A 79 -2.49 -7.55 7.06
C SER A 79 -1.96 -7.64 8.49
N VAL A 80 -2.35 -6.70 9.34
CA VAL A 80 -2.02 -6.73 10.78
C VAL A 80 -2.67 -7.95 11.46
N PRO A 81 -3.99 -8.21 11.33
CA PRO A 81 -4.59 -9.38 11.96
C PRO A 81 -3.97 -10.71 11.50
N LEU A 82 -3.76 -10.88 10.19
CA LEU A 82 -3.11 -12.08 9.65
C LEU A 82 -1.70 -12.26 10.21
N SER A 83 -0.97 -11.17 10.42
CA SER A 83 0.39 -11.25 10.99
C SER A 83 0.41 -11.76 12.43
N VAL A 84 -0.65 -11.52 13.20
CA VAL A 84 -0.80 -12.05 14.56
C VAL A 84 -1.10 -13.55 14.53
N GLU A 85 -1.95 -13.98 13.60
CA GLU A 85 -2.26 -15.40 13.42
C GLU A 85 -1.10 -16.21 12.82
N ARG A 86 -0.40 -15.61 11.84
CA ARG A 86 0.61 -16.29 11.02
C ARG A 86 1.93 -15.49 10.97
N PRO A 87 2.61 -15.27 12.10
CA PRO A 87 3.79 -14.42 12.16
C PRO A 87 4.98 -14.95 11.34
N LEU A 88 5.15 -16.27 11.24
CA LEU A 88 6.22 -16.87 10.44
C LEU A 88 6.02 -16.65 8.94
N ASP A 89 4.78 -16.76 8.44
CA ASP A 89 4.47 -16.47 7.04
C ASP A 89 4.66 -14.98 6.74
N THR A 90 4.26 -14.11 7.66
CA THR A 90 4.48 -12.67 7.55
C THR A 90 5.98 -12.37 7.48
N ASN A 91 6.80 -12.98 8.33
CA ASN A 91 8.27 -12.83 8.27
C ASN A 91 8.82 -13.36 6.95
N LEU A 92 8.39 -14.54 6.49
CA LEU A 92 8.85 -15.14 5.24
C LEU A 92 8.58 -14.21 4.05
N HIS A 93 7.35 -13.72 3.90
CA HIS A 93 6.98 -12.88 2.75
C HIS A 93 7.48 -11.44 2.90
N CYS A 94 7.36 -10.81 4.07
CA CYS A 94 7.65 -9.39 4.22
C CYS A 94 9.12 -9.09 4.59
N VAL A 95 9.85 -10.01 5.20
CA VAL A 95 11.27 -9.82 5.55
C VAL A 95 12.17 -10.59 4.59
N THR A 96 12.05 -11.92 4.55
CA THR A 96 12.90 -12.75 3.67
C THR A 96 12.64 -12.43 2.19
N GLY A 97 11.36 -12.30 1.79
CA GLY A 97 10.99 -11.91 0.43
C GLY A 97 11.55 -10.53 0.05
N THR A 98 11.46 -9.54 0.93
CA THR A 98 12.05 -8.21 0.70
C THR A 98 13.58 -8.30 0.54
N LEU A 99 14.25 -9.09 1.38
CA LEU A 99 15.68 -9.31 1.29
C LEU A 99 16.06 -9.97 -0.05
N ASN A 100 15.29 -10.96 -0.52
CA ASN A 100 15.49 -11.57 -1.84
C ASN A 100 15.36 -10.51 -2.95
N VAL A 101 14.30 -9.68 -2.92
CA VAL A 101 14.11 -8.62 -3.93
C VAL A 101 15.32 -7.68 -3.97
N LEU A 102 15.78 -7.19 -2.83
CA LEU A 102 16.94 -6.30 -2.76
C LEU A 102 18.22 -6.97 -3.26
N ASN A 103 18.46 -8.22 -2.85
CA ASN A 103 19.67 -8.95 -3.21
C ASN A 103 19.73 -9.29 -4.70
N GLU A 104 18.61 -9.78 -5.27
CA GLU A 104 18.56 -10.12 -6.69
C GLU A 104 18.50 -8.85 -7.57
N ALA A 105 17.83 -7.78 -7.14
CA ALA A 105 17.89 -6.47 -7.80
C ALA A 105 19.33 -5.93 -7.88
N ARG A 106 20.09 -6.03 -6.78
CA ARG A 106 21.50 -5.63 -6.74
C ARG A 106 22.34 -6.46 -7.73
N LYS A 107 22.16 -7.79 -7.76
CA LYS A 107 22.90 -8.69 -8.68
C LYS A 107 22.57 -8.40 -10.14
N ALA A 108 21.31 -8.08 -10.44
CA ALA A 108 20.84 -7.74 -11.78
C ALA A 108 21.27 -6.32 -12.23
N GLY A 109 21.88 -5.52 -11.38
CA GLY A 109 22.29 -4.16 -11.71
C GLY A 109 21.13 -3.16 -11.78
N VAL A 110 20.03 -3.43 -11.06
CA VAL A 110 18.90 -2.50 -10.92
C VAL A 110 19.39 -1.16 -10.35
N LYS A 111 18.95 -0.08 -10.96
CA LYS A 111 19.35 1.29 -10.58
C LYS A 111 18.69 1.73 -9.26
N ARG A 112 17.38 1.50 -9.11
CA ARG A 112 16.64 1.89 -7.90
C ARG A 112 15.50 0.95 -7.59
N VAL A 113 15.25 0.74 -6.28
CA VAL A 113 14.10 0.04 -5.74
C VAL A 113 13.26 1.01 -4.93
N VAL A 114 11.97 1.17 -5.25
CA VAL A 114 10.99 1.86 -4.39
C VAL A 114 10.23 0.81 -3.59
N TYR A 115 10.35 0.88 -2.27
CA TYR A 115 9.79 -0.07 -1.32
C TYR A 115 8.50 0.45 -0.68
N ALA A 116 7.45 -0.34 -0.70
CA ALA A 116 6.21 -0.09 0.04
C ALA A 116 6.42 -0.32 1.54
N ALA A 117 6.81 0.71 2.26
CA ALA A 117 6.85 0.74 3.72
C ALA A 117 5.44 1.02 4.29
N SER A 118 5.32 1.20 5.60
CA SER A 118 4.01 1.32 6.25
C SER A 118 4.04 2.25 7.46
N SER A 119 2.99 3.05 7.62
CA SER A 119 2.75 3.86 8.82
C SER A 119 2.60 3.02 10.10
N SER A 120 2.33 1.71 9.98
CA SER A 120 2.29 0.78 11.12
C SER A 120 3.60 0.73 11.93
N ALA A 121 4.73 1.13 11.31
CA ALA A 121 6.02 1.25 12.00
C ALA A 121 5.98 2.22 13.18
N TYR A 122 5.12 3.24 13.15
CA TYR A 122 5.01 4.22 14.23
C TYR A 122 4.31 3.68 15.48
N GLY A 123 3.40 2.71 15.34
CA GLY A 123 2.57 2.24 16.44
C GLY A 123 1.66 3.34 17.01
N ASP A 124 1.29 3.21 18.28
CA ASP A 124 0.39 4.15 18.97
C ASP A 124 1.20 5.24 19.69
N GLN A 125 1.77 6.14 18.91
CA GLN A 125 2.53 7.28 19.43
C GLN A 125 1.59 8.43 19.83
N PRO A 126 1.92 9.21 20.90
CA PRO A 126 1.06 10.28 21.39
C PRO A 126 1.00 11.52 20.48
N PHE A 127 1.83 11.55 19.43
CA PHE A 127 1.87 12.67 18.49
C PHE A 127 0.77 12.53 17.44
N LEU A 128 0.04 13.59 17.18
CA LEU A 128 -1.02 13.58 16.17
C LEU A 128 -0.45 13.33 14.76
N ALA A 129 0.50 14.14 14.31
CA ALA A 129 1.17 13.96 13.04
C ALA A 129 2.50 13.21 13.22
N LYS A 130 2.65 12.08 12.54
CA LYS A 130 3.84 11.22 12.57
C LYS A 130 4.88 11.76 11.60
N ARG A 131 6.13 11.84 12.05
CA ARG A 131 7.29 12.28 11.26
C ARG A 131 8.29 11.14 11.06
N GLU A 132 9.04 11.19 10.00
CA GLU A 132 10.09 10.17 9.72
C GLU A 132 11.19 10.16 10.77
N SER A 133 11.39 11.27 11.50
CA SER A 133 12.32 11.38 12.64
C SER A 133 11.81 10.75 13.93
N ASP A 134 10.52 10.42 14.02
CA ASP A 134 9.95 9.80 15.20
C ASP A 134 10.43 8.36 15.33
N LEU A 135 10.79 7.94 16.56
CA LEU A 135 11.25 6.59 16.81
C LEU A 135 10.13 5.59 16.52
N PRO A 136 10.39 4.53 15.74
CA PRO A 136 9.41 3.49 15.51
C PRO A 136 9.03 2.77 16.81
N ALA A 137 7.75 2.40 16.94
CA ALA A 137 7.22 1.61 18.05
C ALA A 137 6.20 0.57 17.53
N PRO A 138 6.63 -0.41 16.71
CA PRO A 138 5.74 -1.35 16.04
C PRO A 138 4.98 -2.22 17.04
N LEU A 139 3.65 -2.36 16.85
CA LEU A 139 2.75 -3.11 17.74
C LEU A 139 2.31 -4.48 17.17
N SER A 140 2.78 -4.87 16.00
CA SER A 140 2.40 -6.13 15.36
C SER A 140 3.55 -6.75 14.59
N PRO A 141 3.53 -8.08 14.33
CA PRO A 141 4.54 -8.73 13.49
C PRO A 141 4.64 -8.12 12.09
N TYR A 142 3.52 -7.67 11.50
CA TYR A 142 3.50 -6.93 10.23
C TYR A 142 4.28 -5.62 10.32
N ALA A 143 4.06 -4.84 11.36
CA ALA A 143 4.75 -3.57 11.57
C ALA A 143 6.27 -3.77 11.74
N VAL A 144 6.67 -4.78 12.51
CA VAL A 144 8.09 -5.19 12.65
C VAL A 144 8.68 -5.60 11.30
N ALA A 145 7.96 -6.43 10.54
CA ALA A 145 8.44 -6.92 9.25
C ALA A 145 8.61 -5.77 8.22
N LYS A 146 7.68 -4.82 8.19
CA LYS A 146 7.80 -3.62 7.33
C LYS A 146 8.96 -2.73 7.74
N LEU A 147 9.15 -2.53 9.04
CA LEU A 147 10.28 -1.77 9.57
C LEU A 147 11.64 -2.45 9.27
N ALA A 148 11.70 -3.78 9.36
CA ALA A 148 12.90 -4.54 8.96
C ALA A 148 13.24 -4.30 7.48
N GLY A 149 12.23 -4.27 6.59
CA GLY A 149 12.40 -3.92 5.17
C GLY A 149 12.97 -2.51 4.96
N GLU A 150 12.54 -1.52 5.75
CA GLU A 150 13.11 -0.16 5.71
C GLU A 150 14.61 -0.17 6.05
N TYR A 151 15.00 -0.87 7.12
CA TYR A 151 16.41 -0.98 7.51
C TYR A 151 17.24 -1.74 6.48
N TYR A 152 16.70 -2.79 5.84
CA TYR A 152 17.37 -3.46 4.73
C TYR A 152 17.55 -2.52 3.53
N CYS A 153 16.56 -1.72 3.17
CA CYS A 153 16.68 -0.71 2.12
C CYS A 153 17.85 0.25 2.41
N GLN A 154 17.91 0.80 3.61
CA GLN A 154 19.01 1.69 4.04
C GLN A 154 20.36 0.98 4.02
N ALA A 155 20.43 -0.24 4.56
CA ALA A 155 21.65 -1.04 4.59
C ALA A 155 22.17 -1.35 3.17
N PHE A 156 21.28 -1.71 2.24
CA PHE A 156 21.66 -2.01 0.85
C PHE A 156 22.18 -0.77 0.11
N TYR A 157 21.59 0.39 0.37
CA TYR A 157 22.10 1.64 -0.15
C TYR A 157 23.51 1.94 0.37
N HIS A 158 23.72 1.90 1.69
CA HIS A 158 25.01 2.26 2.29
C HIS A 158 26.10 1.24 2.02
N THR A 159 25.77 -0.06 1.98
CA THR A 159 26.77 -1.15 1.86
C THR A 159 27.08 -1.49 0.41
N TYR A 160 26.06 -1.49 -0.45
CA TYR A 160 26.19 -1.99 -1.83
C TYR A 160 25.97 -0.92 -2.90
N GLY A 161 25.56 0.29 -2.53
CA GLY A 161 25.26 1.37 -3.47
C GLY A 161 23.96 1.19 -4.27
N LEU A 162 23.11 0.20 -3.93
CA LEU A 162 21.79 0.06 -4.55
C LEU A 162 20.92 1.21 -4.07
N GLU A 163 20.45 2.06 -4.98
CA GLU A 163 19.53 3.12 -4.59
C GLU A 163 18.19 2.52 -4.12
N THR A 164 17.75 2.89 -2.93
CA THR A 164 16.48 2.47 -2.36
C THR A 164 15.72 3.66 -1.82
N VAL A 165 14.39 3.66 -1.96
CA VAL A 165 13.50 4.67 -1.36
C VAL A 165 12.33 3.92 -0.72
N GLY A 166 12.13 4.08 0.60
CA GLY A 166 10.97 3.53 1.28
C GLY A 166 9.86 4.58 1.41
N LEU A 167 8.64 4.21 1.04
CA LEU A 167 7.47 5.08 1.18
C LEU A 167 6.53 4.50 2.24
N ARG A 168 6.41 5.19 3.39
CA ARG A 168 5.44 4.84 4.45
C ARG A 168 4.04 5.27 4.03
N TYR A 169 3.26 4.33 3.51
CA TYR A 169 1.86 4.58 3.16
C TYR A 169 0.97 4.64 4.40
N PHE A 170 0.02 5.59 4.38
CA PHE A 170 -1.04 5.72 5.37
C PHE A 170 -2.38 5.33 4.75
N ASN A 171 -3.08 4.40 5.35
CA ASN A 171 -4.43 3.90 5.05
C ASN A 171 -4.91 4.10 3.59
N VAL A 172 -4.21 3.46 2.65
CA VAL A 172 -4.53 3.57 1.21
C VAL A 172 -5.90 2.98 0.93
N PHE A 173 -6.68 3.67 0.09
CA PHE A 173 -7.99 3.21 -0.35
C PHE A 173 -8.23 3.53 -1.83
N GLY A 174 -9.16 2.82 -2.47
CA GLY A 174 -9.53 3.05 -3.86
C GLY A 174 -10.08 1.81 -4.56
N PRO A 175 -10.29 1.91 -5.89
CA PRO A 175 -10.65 0.79 -6.75
C PRO A 175 -9.69 -0.39 -6.65
N ARG A 176 -10.17 -1.60 -6.91
CA ARG A 176 -9.41 -2.88 -6.85
C ARG A 176 -8.94 -3.28 -5.45
N GLN A 177 -9.30 -2.56 -4.39
CA GLN A 177 -9.08 -3.03 -3.02
C GLN A 177 -10.12 -4.10 -2.70
N ASP A 178 -9.68 -5.30 -2.32
CA ASP A 178 -10.57 -6.45 -2.12
C ASP A 178 -11.47 -6.25 -0.89
N PRO A 179 -12.82 -6.26 -1.03
CA PRO A 179 -13.74 -6.16 0.08
C PRO A 179 -13.99 -7.51 0.79
N ASP A 180 -13.67 -8.63 0.15
CA ASP A 180 -14.09 -9.98 0.57
C ASP A 180 -13.07 -10.67 1.50
N SER A 181 -11.85 -10.12 1.58
CA SER A 181 -10.86 -10.63 2.52
C SER A 181 -11.32 -10.41 3.96
N PRO A 182 -11.19 -11.40 4.86
CA PRO A 182 -11.48 -11.22 6.29
C PRO A 182 -10.60 -10.14 6.95
N TYR A 183 -9.54 -9.70 6.25
CA TYR A 183 -8.59 -8.69 6.68
C TYR A 183 -8.70 -7.38 5.89
N SER A 184 -9.81 -7.18 5.16
CA SER A 184 -10.03 -5.99 4.34
C SER A 184 -10.03 -4.70 5.16
N ALA A 185 -9.65 -3.60 4.50
CA ALA A 185 -9.67 -2.27 5.09
C ALA A 185 -11.11 -1.76 5.28
N VAL A 186 -11.28 -0.77 6.13
CA VAL A 186 -12.60 -0.28 6.56
C VAL A 186 -13.44 0.28 5.39
N ILE A 187 -12.84 1.01 4.45
CA ILE A 187 -13.59 1.65 3.35
C ILE A 187 -14.24 0.62 2.43
N PRO A 188 -13.53 -0.39 1.86
CA PRO A 188 -14.18 -1.41 1.04
C PRO A 188 -15.24 -2.23 1.79
N ILE A 189 -15.02 -2.53 3.08
CA ILE A 189 -16.00 -3.23 3.92
C ILE A 189 -17.28 -2.39 4.07
N PHE A 190 -17.13 -1.12 4.48
CA PHE A 190 -18.28 -0.22 4.69
C PHE A 190 -19.06 -0.02 3.40
N LEU A 191 -18.37 0.24 2.28
CA LEU A 191 -19.02 0.39 0.97
C LEU A 191 -19.82 -0.84 0.57
N THR A 192 -19.24 -2.03 0.67
CA THR A 192 -19.92 -3.28 0.30
C THR A 192 -21.15 -3.54 1.17
N LEU A 193 -21.05 -3.30 2.47
CA LEU A 193 -22.17 -3.48 3.40
C LEU A 193 -23.28 -2.45 3.15
N LEU A 194 -22.94 -1.16 3.03
CA LEU A 194 -23.93 -0.10 2.80
C LEU A 194 -24.63 -0.26 1.46
N LEU A 195 -23.92 -0.61 0.39
CA LEU A 195 -24.51 -0.90 -0.93
C LEU A 195 -25.46 -2.11 -0.90
N SER A 196 -25.25 -3.04 0.05
CA SER A 196 -26.13 -4.20 0.28
C SER A 196 -27.22 -3.93 1.32
N GLY A 197 -27.39 -2.70 1.81
CA GLY A 197 -28.35 -2.35 2.85
C GLY A 197 -28.05 -2.94 4.23
N LYS A 198 -26.80 -3.35 4.50
CA LYS A 198 -26.37 -4.00 5.74
C LYS A 198 -25.62 -3.03 6.66
N GLN A 199 -25.74 -3.26 7.98
CA GLN A 199 -25.02 -2.50 8.99
C GLN A 199 -23.53 -2.83 8.98
N PRO A 200 -22.63 -1.81 8.91
CA PRO A 200 -21.21 -2.01 9.18
C PRO A 200 -20.94 -2.17 10.67
N VAL A 201 -19.84 -2.88 11.00
CA VAL A 201 -19.37 -3.02 12.39
C VAL A 201 -18.23 -2.05 12.64
N VAL A 202 -18.38 -1.25 13.70
CA VAL A 202 -17.36 -0.35 14.25
C VAL A 202 -16.85 -0.95 15.55
N TYR A 203 -15.54 -1.18 15.63
CA TYR A 203 -14.91 -1.66 16.87
C TYR A 203 -14.56 -0.46 17.77
N GLY A 204 -15.06 -0.47 19.01
CA GLY A 204 -14.95 0.65 19.94
C GLY A 204 -15.98 1.76 19.71
N ASP A 205 -15.59 3.00 20.02
CA ASP A 205 -16.47 4.18 19.99
C ASP A 205 -16.59 4.85 18.60
N GLY A 206 -15.78 4.40 17.62
CA GLY A 206 -15.76 4.95 16.25
C GLY A 206 -15.08 6.31 16.13
N GLN A 207 -14.51 6.85 17.20
CA GLN A 207 -13.75 8.11 17.18
C GLN A 207 -12.29 7.90 16.75
N GLN A 208 -11.82 6.64 16.67
CA GLN A 208 -10.50 6.36 16.13
C GLN A 208 -10.40 6.90 14.71
N SER A 209 -9.26 7.55 14.43
CA SER A 209 -9.09 8.28 13.18
C SER A 209 -7.94 7.74 12.31
N ARG A 210 -8.08 7.90 11.00
CA ARG A 210 -7.09 7.45 10.02
C ARG A 210 -6.83 8.53 8.98
N ASP A 211 -5.60 8.60 8.53
CA ASP A 211 -5.19 9.37 7.37
C ASP A 211 -5.45 8.51 6.11
N PHE A 212 -6.63 8.67 5.54
CA PHE A 212 -7.03 7.94 4.34
C PHE A 212 -6.45 8.58 3.10
N THR A 213 -5.66 7.82 2.36
CA THR A 213 -4.95 8.29 1.18
C THR A 213 -5.46 7.58 -0.07
N TYR A 214 -5.97 8.34 -1.04
CA TYR A 214 -6.45 7.74 -2.29
C TYR A 214 -5.31 7.16 -3.12
N VAL A 215 -5.53 6.00 -3.74
CA VAL A 215 -4.49 5.20 -4.40
C VAL A 215 -3.74 5.95 -5.49
N GLN A 216 -4.38 6.87 -6.22
CA GLN A 216 -3.70 7.67 -7.25
C GLN A 216 -2.60 8.56 -6.68
N ASN A 217 -2.77 9.11 -5.48
CA ASN A 217 -1.72 9.88 -4.79
C ASN A 217 -0.52 9.00 -4.45
N ILE A 218 -0.76 7.72 -4.10
CA ILE A 218 0.30 6.74 -3.86
C ILE A 218 1.04 6.41 -5.16
N VAL A 219 0.32 6.24 -6.28
CA VAL A 219 0.95 6.03 -7.59
C VAL A 219 1.85 7.22 -7.95
N SER A 220 1.32 8.43 -7.84
CA SER A 220 2.08 9.66 -8.09
C SER A 220 3.36 9.73 -7.24
N ALA A 221 3.25 9.46 -5.93
CA ALA A 221 4.41 9.44 -5.04
C ALA A 221 5.46 8.39 -5.42
N ASN A 222 5.03 7.17 -5.83
CA ASN A 222 5.93 6.12 -6.30
C ASN A 222 6.69 6.55 -7.55
N LEU A 223 5.99 7.08 -8.55
CA LEU A 223 6.60 7.52 -9.80
C LEU A 223 7.56 8.70 -9.57
N LYS A 224 7.22 9.64 -8.69
CA LYS A 224 8.08 10.74 -8.27
C LYS A 224 9.32 10.24 -7.50
N ALA A 225 9.15 9.31 -6.55
CA ALA A 225 10.26 8.72 -5.79
C ALA A 225 11.24 7.94 -6.68
N MET A 226 10.73 7.33 -7.75
CA MET A 226 11.58 6.65 -8.73
C MET A 226 12.48 7.62 -9.50
N ALA A 227 12.00 8.82 -9.79
CA ALA A 227 12.70 9.81 -10.61
C ALA A 227 13.51 10.84 -9.81
N ALA A 228 13.12 11.09 -8.53
CA ALA A 228 13.70 12.17 -7.72
C ALA A 228 15.18 11.94 -7.42
N GLU A 229 15.96 13.04 -7.43
CA GLU A 229 17.36 13.03 -6.99
C GLU A 229 17.49 13.26 -5.47
N GLY A 230 18.54 12.73 -4.87
CA GLY A 230 18.86 12.96 -3.45
C GLY A 230 17.95 12.22 -2.45
N VAL A 231 17.13 11.26 -2.93
CA VAL A 231 16.19 10.47 -2.09
C VAL A 231 16.70 9.08 -1.77
N ALA A 232 17.82 8.65 -2.35
CA ALA A 232 18.37 7.32 -2.11
C ALA A 232 18.70 7.10 -0.62
N GLY A 233 18.32 5.93 -0.10
CA GLY A 233 18.44 5.58 1.32
C GLY A 233 17.42 6.25 2.24
N ARG A 234 16.46 7.03 1.72
CA ARG A 234 15.45 7.71 2.53
C ARG A 234 14.20 6.87 2.74
N ILE A 235 13.56 7.12 3.88
CA ILE A 235 12.20 6.68 4.19
C ILE A 235 11.35 7.95 4.25
N ILE A 236 10.19 7.95 3.57
CA ILE A 236 9.37 9.16 3.36
C ILE A 236 7.90 8.80 3.61
N ASN A 237 7.20 9.60 4.40
CA ASN A 237 5.75 9.47 4.59
C ASN A 237 5.00 9.88 3.33
N VAL A 238 3.95 9.12 2.98
CA VAL A 238 3.03 9.45 1.88
C VAL A 238 1.60 9.26 2.35
N ALA A 239 0.88 10.36 2.48
CA ALA A 239 -0.45 10.40 3.04
C ALA A 239 -1.27 11.58 2.51
N ASN A 240 -2.55 11.67 2.91
CA ASN A 240 -3.39 12.82 2.64
C ASN A 240 -3.08 14.02 3.59
N GLY A 241 -2.45 13.75 4.76
CA GLY A 241 -2.14 14.76 5.76
C GLY A 241 -3.34 15.24 6.58
N LYS A 242 -4.46 14.53 6.51
CA LYS A 242 -5.69 14.81 7.26
C LYS A 242 -6.24 13.53 7.87
N SER A 243 -6.68 13.61 9.11
CA SER A 243 -7.25 12.47 9.83
C SER A 243 -8.78 12.51 9.81
N THR A 244 -9.42 11.37 9.54
CA THR A 244 -10.88 11.21 9.50
C THR A 244 -11.30 10.09 10.42
N SER A 245 -12.27 10.34 11.34
CA SER A 245 -12.80 9.30 12.22
C SER A 245 -13.69 8.31 11.47
N LEU A 246 -13.86 7.08 12.02
CA LEU A 246 -14.74 6.09 11.41
C LEU A 246 -16.21 6.54 11.38
N LEU A 247 -16.66 7.28 12.39
CA LEU A 247 -18.02 7.85 12.39
C LEU A 247 -18.18 8.92 11.31
N THR A 248 -17.18 9.77 11.11
CA THR A 248 -17.19 10.76 10.01
C THR A 248 -17.19 10.07 8.65
N LEU A 249 -16.37 9.03 8.47
CA LEU A 249 -16.37 8.21 7.26
C LEU A 249 -17.75 7.60 6.99
N LEU A 250 -18.38 6.97 8.00
CA LEU A 250 -19.70 6.37 7.86
C LEU A 250 -20.76 7.42 7.49
N LYS A 251 -20.71 8.60 8.10
CA LYS A 251 -21.62 9.70 7.78
C LYS A 251 -21.50 10.13 6.31
N LEU A 252 -20.27 10.34 5.84
CA LEU A 252 -20.00 10.72 4.43
C LEU A 252 -20.47 9.64 3.45
N LEU A 253 -20.22 8.38 3.76
CA LEU A 253 -20.68 7.26 2.91
C LEU A 253 -22.21 7.21 2.84
N ASN A 254 -22.92 7.36 3.97
CA ASN A 254 -24.38 7.46 3.98
C ASN A 254 -24.90 8.63 3.13
N GLU A 255 -24.27 9.80 3.26
CA GLU A 255 -24.62 11.00 2.49
C GLU A 255 -24.51 10.76 0.98
N TYR A 256 -23.37 10.19 0.52
CA TYR A 256 -23.15 9.93 -0.91
C TYR A 256 -23.96 8.77 -1.46
N LEU A 257 -24.34 7.81 -0.63
CA LEU A 257 -25.19 6.69 -1.03
C LEU A 257 -26.68 7.00 -0.92
N GLY A 258 -27.08 8.09 -0.24
CA GLY A 258 -28.47 8.42 0.05
C GLY A 258 -29.10 7.47 1.07
N THR A 259 -28.31 6.97 2.04
CA THR A 259 -28.72 6.03 3.08
C THR A 259 -28.56 6.65 4.48
N ASP A 260 -29.12 6.01 5.52
CA ASP A 260 -28.96 6.38 6.93
C ASP A 260 -28.75 5.13 7.79
N ILE A 261 -27.79 4.30 7.38
CA ILE A 261 -27.50 3.02 8.06
C ILE A 261 -26.53 3.28 9.21
N GLN A 262 -26.96 2.95 10.43
CA GLN A 262 -26.13 3.09 11.62
C GLN A 262 -25.18 1.91 11.78
N ALA A 263 -23.99 2.15 12.35
CA ALA A 263 -23.05 1.08 12.67
C ALA A 263 -23.53 0.25 13.88
N LYS A 264 -23.20 -1.04 13.87
CA LYS A 264 -23.16 -1.86 15.08
C LYS A 264 -21.81 -1.62 15.76
N HIS A 265 -21.80 -1.43 17.08
CA HIS A 265 -20.58 -1.29 17.86
C HIS A 265 -20.21 -2.60 18.53
N ASP A 266 -18.98 -3.05 18.32
CA ASP A 266 -18.37 -4.21 18.98
C ASP A 266 -17.17 -3.76 19.85
N PRO A 267 -16.68 -4.59 20.79
CA PRO A 267 -15.53 -4.25 21.62
C PRO A 267 -14.28 -3.82 20.81
N PRO A 268 -13.41 -2.93 21.34
CA PRO A 268 -12.19 -2.51 20.67
C PRO A 268 -11.30 -3.71 20.28
N ARG A 269 -10.61 -3.62 19.15
CA ARG A 269 -9.62 -4.63 18.71
C ARG A 269 -8.29 -4.40 19.42
N ALA A 270 -7.66 -5.47 19.89
CA ALA A 270 -6.32 -5.41 20.44
C ALA A 270 -5.31 -5.01 19.34
N GLY A 271 -4.40 -4.10 19.65
CA GLY A 271 -3.35 -3.66 18.72
C GLY A 271 -3.80 -2.62 17.69
N ASP A 272 -5.05 -2.14 17.76
CA ASP A 272 -5.50 -1.04 16.89
C ASP A 272 -4.97 0.31 17.41
N VAL A 273 -4.43 1.12 16.50
CA VAL A 273 -3.90 2.46 16.80
C VAL A 273 -5.06 3.44 16.90
N ARG A 274 -5.06 4.32 17.92
CA ARG A 274 -6.13 5.30 18.12
C ARG A 274 -6.20 6.31 16.99
N ASP A 275 -5.08 6.99 16.70
CA ASP A 275 -5.01 8.04 15.70
C ASP A 275 -3.82 7.89 14.77
N SER A 276 -4.06 8.13 13.49
CA SER A 276 -3.02 8.05 12.46
C SER A 276 -3.15 9.25 11.52
N MET A 277 -2.11 10.09 11.48
CA MET A 277 -1.96 11.20 10.55
C MET A 277 -0.47 11.39 10.24
N ALA A 278 -0.14 11.72 8.99
CA ALA A 278 1.23 12.00 8.58
C ALA A 278 1.56 13.49 8.57
N ASP A 279 2.82 13.79 8.85
CA ASP A 279 3.47 15.00 8.37
C ASP A 279 4.08 14.69 6.99
N ASN A 280 3.58 15.35 5.93
CA ASN A 280 4.03 15.16 4.54
C ASN A 280 5.15 16.13 4.11
N THR A 281 5.71 16.91 5.05
CA THR A 281 6.71 17.96 4.74
C THR A 281 7.89 17.38 3.95
N LEU A 282 8.36 16.19 4.30
CA LEU A 282 9.49 15.57 3.62
C LEU A 282 9.13 15.12 2.20
N ALA A 283 7.94 14.54 2.00
CA ALA A 283 7.44 14.17 0.67
C ALA A 283 7.28 15.38 -0.25
N THR A 284 6.66 16.46 0.25
CA THR A 284 6.53 17.71 -0.52
C THR A 284 7.90 18.24 -0.91
N LYS A 285 8.87 18.27 0.02
CA LYS A 285 10.20 18.82 -0.22
C LYS A 285 11.05 18.00 -1.18
N LEU A 286 11.01 16.67 -1.07
CA LEU A 286 11.93 15.77 -1.79
C LEU A 286 11.33 15.16 -3.05
N LEU A 287 10.00 14.99 -3.08
CA LEU A 287 9.30 14.35 -4.18
C LEU A 287 8.41 15.33 -4.96
N ASP A 288 8.33 16.59 -4.55
CA ASP A 288 7.31 17.51 -5.06
C ASP A 288 5.89 16.89 -4.95
N TYR A 289 5.66 16.19 -3.82
CA TYR A 289 4.42 15.48 -3.58
C TYR A 289 3.29 16.44 -3.27
N GLU A 290 2.21 16.30 -4.02
CA GLU A 290 0.96 17.03 -3.87
C GLU A 290 -0.21 16.05 -3.79
N ILE A 291 -1.30 16.47 -3.16
CA ILE A 291 -2.56 15.73 -3.13
C ILE A 291 -3.31 16.02 -4.44
N GLU A 292 -3.21 15.12 -5.41
CA GLU A 292 -3.89 15.22 -6.71
C GLU A 292 -5.37 14.93 -6.61
N VAL A 293 -5.73 13.98 -5.73
CA VAL A 293 -7.10 13.56 -5.44
C VAL A 293 -7.31 13.62 -3.95
N ASP A 294 -8.16 14.51 -3.48
CA ASP A 294 -8.48 14.62 -2.06
C ASP A 294 -9.35 13.43 -1.57
N PHE A 295 -9.57 13.37 -0.26
CA PHE A 295 -10.32 12.27 0.36
C PHE A 295 -11.75 12.17 -0.17
N ASP A 296 -12.41 13.30 -0.33
CA ASP A 296 -13.81 13.40 -0.76
C ASP A 296 -14.01 12.88 -2.18
N GLU A 297 -13.20 13.38 -3.10
CA GLU A 297 -13.20 12.94 -4.51
C GLU A 297 -12.80 11.47 -4.63
N GLY A 298 -11.76 11.03 -3.90
CA GLY A 298 -11.33 9.63 -3.88
C GLY A 298 -12.42 8.70 -3.36
N LEU A 299 -13.20 9.14 -2.37
CA LEU A 299 -14.33 8.38 -1.83
C LEU A 299 -15.44 8.22 -2.88
N LYS A 300 -15.79 9.29 -3.61
CA LYS A 300 -16.78 9.25 -4.70
C LYS A 300 -16.37 8.28 -5.81
N ARG A 301 -15.11 8.34 -6.28
CA ARG A 301 -14.57 7.39 -7.27
C ARG A 301 -14.59 5.95 -6.78
N SER A 302 -14.33 5.74 -5.51
CA SER A 302 -14.41 4.40 -4.89
C SER A 302 -15.85 3.89 -4.87
N ILE A 303 -16.84 4.75 -4.53
CA ILE A 303 -18.26 4.42 -4.54
C ILE A 303 -18.71 3.96 -5.94
N GLU A 304 -18.32 4.68 -7.00
CA GLU A 304 -18.65 4.32 -8.39
C GLU A 304 -18.12 2.92 -8.72
N TYR A 305 -16.84 2.64 -8.43
CA TYR A 305 -16.23 1.34 -8.65
C TYR A 305 -16.96 0.21 -7.91
N TYR A 306 -17.27 0.38 -6.62
CA TYR A 306 -17.92 -0.66 -5.82
C TYR A 306 -19.39 -0.86 -6.19
N ARG A 307 -20.10 0.17 -6.71
CA ARG A 307 -21.43 0.04 -7.30
C ARG A 307 -21.40 -0.85 -8.54
N GLU A 308 -20.48 -0.60 -9.46
CA GLU A 308 -20.30 -1.44 -10.65
C GLU A 308 -19.95 -2.88 -10.29
N LEU A 309 -19.05 -3.06 -9.32
CA LEU A 309 -18.69 -4.39 -8.84
C LEU A 309 -19.88 -5.13 -8.21
N ALA A 310 -20.74 -4.43 -7.46
CA ALA A 310 -21.95 -5.01 -6.89
C ALA A 310 -22.96 -5.44 -7.96
N LEU A 311 -23.14 -4.64 -9.02
CA LEU A 311 -24.01 -4.98 -10.16
C LEU A 311 -23.51 -6.18 -10.95
N GLN A 312 -22.19 -6.39 -11.06
CA GLN A 312 -21.62 -7.56 -11.72
C GLN A 312 -21.76 -8.85 -10.93
N ARG A 313 -22.06 -8.77 -9.62
CA ARG A 313 -22.20 -9.90 -8.70
C ARG A 313 -23.67 -10.30 -8.45
N ALA A 314 -24.61 -9.44 -8.83
CA ALA A 314 -26.05 -9.65 -8.72
C ALA A 314 -26.60 -10.43 -9.92
#